data_27fe8ddf7a4ddbba7f902b928b9796a8
#
_entry.id   27fe8ddf7a4ddbba7f902b928b9796a8
#
_cell.length_a   1.000
_cell.length_b   1.000
_cell.length_c   1.000
_cell.angle_alpha   90.00
_cell.angle_beta   90.00
_cell.angle_gamma   90.00
#
_symmetry.space_group_name_H-M   'P 1'
#
loop_
_entity.id
_entity.type
_entity.pdbx_description
1 polymer ?
#
loop_
_entity_poly.entity_id
_entity_poly.type
_entity_poly.pdbx_seq_one_letter_code
_entity_poly.pdbx_strand_id
1 'polypeptide(L)'
;MILYVNACVRKDSRTKRLADRLLEKLNGTVEEVRLDSISFPTVDRDFLIHRDELIAAGDFDDPLFALARQFAAADVIVVAAPYYDLSFPASLKQYLEQINVVGITFHYSDAGIPVPLCKAKKLYYITTAGGNYVPDEFGFGYVKALAEGYYGIKDVELIKAVGLDIMGADVEGIMKEAEGRI
;
A
#
# COMPACT_ATOMS: atom_id res chain seq x y z
N MET A 1 -15.13 -1.87 5.32
CA MET A 1 -14.12 -0.86 5.73
C MET A 1 -13.12 -0.68 4.59
N ILE A 2 -12.82 0.57 4.24
CA ILE A 2 -11.79 0.96 3.27
C ILE A 2 -10.54 1.29 4.06
N LEU A 3 -9.44 0.57 3.81
CA LEU A 3 -8.15 0.89 4.40
C LEU A 3 -7.39 1.83 3.46
N TYR A 4 -7.09 3.04 3.93
CA TYR A 4 -6.32 4.04 3.20
C TYR A 4 -4.89 4.10 3.74
N VAL A 5 -3.95 3.52 3.01
CA VAL A 5 -2.50 3.54 3.32
C VAL A 5 -1.88 4.76 2.66
N ASN A 6 -1.56 5.77 3.46
CA ASN A 6 -1.08 7.06 3.00
C ASN A 6 0.44 7.21 3.25
N ALA A 7 1.23 7.13 2.17
CA ALA A 7 2.68 7.36 2.18
C ALA A 7 3.07 8.79 1.75
N CYS A 8 2.10 9.71 1.67
CA CYS A 8 2.34 11.09 1.28
C CYS A 8 2.77 11.93 2.48
N VAL A 9 3.95 12.51 2.42
CA VAL A 9 4.51 13.35 3.51
C VAL A 9 4.36 14.86 3.26
N ARG A 10 4.14 15.27 1.99
CA ARG A 10 4.01 16.69 1.65
C ARG A 10 2.58 17.16 1.91
N LYS A 11 2.42 18.37 2.49
CA LYS A 11 1.12 18.96 2.76
C LYS A 11 0.26 19.10 1.48
N ASP A 12 0.89 19.54 0.38
CA ASP A 12 0.23 19.75 -0.93
C ASP A 12 0.58 18.59 -1.88
N SER A 13 0.38 17.35 -1.43
CA SER A 13 0.69 16.17 -2.23
C SER A 13 -0.32 15.98 -3.35
N ARG A 14 0.16 15.96 -4.60
CA ARG A 14 -0.65 15.64 -5.79
C ARG A 14 -1.18 14.20 -5.74
N THR A 15 -0.37 13.27 -5.22
CA THR A 15 -0.80 11.87 -5.01
C THR A 15 -1.96 11.79 -4.03
N LYS A 16 -1.88 12.53 -2.91
CA LYS A 16 -2.97 12.60 -1.95
C LYS A 16 -4.24 13.19 -2.55
N ARG A 17 -4.13 14.24 -3.37
CA ARG A 17 -5.27 14.84 -4.08
C ARG A 17 -6.05 13.80 -4.92
N LEU A 18 -5.34 12.92 -5.66
CA LEU A 18 -6.00 11.83 -6.41
C LEU A 18 -6.62 10.79 -5.47
N ALA A 19 -5.95 10.47 -4.36
CA ALA A 19 -6.49 9.54 -3.38
C ALA A 19 -7.77 10.09 -2.71
N ASP A 20 -7.76 11.34 -2.29
CA ASP A 20 -8.94 12.00 -1.71
C ASP A 20 -10.12 11.96 -2.71
N ARG A 21 -9.84 12.23 -4.00
CA ARG A 21 -10.86 12.15 -5.05
C ARG A 21 -11.45 10.75 -5.24
N LEU A 22 -10.62 9.72 -5.15
CA LEU A 22 -11.10 8.34 -5.18
C LEU A 22 -11.95 8.02 -3.94
N LEU A 23 -11.46 8.37 -2.76
CA LEU A 23 -12.15 8.09 -1.50
C LEU A 23 -13.54 8.73 -1.42
N GLU A 24 -13.74 9.93 -2.03
CA GLU A 24 -15.05 10.58 -2.14
C GLU A 24 -16.06 9.75 -2.97
N LYS A 25 -15.60 8.94 -3.92
CA LYS A 25 -16.46 8.10 -4.76
C LYS A 25 -16.71 6.71 -4.18
N LEU A 26 -15.85 6.25 -3.28
CA LEU A 26 -16.01 4.97 -2.65
C LEU A 26 -17.02 5.04 -1.50
N ASN A 27 -17.85 4.01 -1.38
CA ASN A 27 -18.81 3.89 -0.29
C ASN A 27 -18.24 3.04 0.84
N GLY A 28 -18.25 3.56 2.06
CA GLY A 28 -17.82 2.82 3.26
C GLY A 28 -17.06 3.69 4.26
N THR A 29 -16.81 3.12 5.43
CA THR A 29 -15.98 3.77 6.45
C THR A 29 -14.51 3.70 6.02
N VAL A 30 -13.84 4.84 6.01
CA VAL A 30 -12.40 4.95 5.70
C VAL A 30 -11.60 4.95 7.00
N GLU A 31 -10.63 4.06 7.08
CA GLU A 31 -9.59 4.07 8.10
C GLU A 31 -8.26 4.43 7.45
N GLU A 32 -7.70 5.57 7.84
CA GLU A 32 -6.43 6.06 7.30
C GLU A 32 -5.25 5.60 8.16
N VAL A 33 -4.25 5.02 7.51
CA VAL A 33 -2.92 4.73 8.08
C VAL A 33 -1.91 5.67 7.48
N ARG A 34 -1.53 6.71 8.22
CA ARG A 34 -0.52 7.68 7.83
C ARG A 34 0.87 7.17 8.17
N LEU A 35 1.64 6.81 7.13
CA LEU A 35 2.95 6.19 7.32
C LEU A 35 4.01 7.15 7.88
N ASP A 36 3.81 8.45 7.70
CA ASP A 36 4.68 9.50 8.28
C ASP A 36 4.51 9.68 9.79
N SER A 37 3.42 9.15 10.37
CA SER A 37 3.14 9.19 11.80
C SER A 37 3.52 7.90 12.54
N ILE A 38 3.96 6.87 11.81
CA ILE A 38 4.34 5.58 12.39
C ILE A 38 5.84 5.54 12.64
N SER A 39 6.24 5.24 13.88
CA SER A 39 7.60 4.82 14.19
C SER A 39 7.72 3.31 13.98
N PHE A 40 8.17 2.91 12.79
CA PHE A 40 8.40 1.51 12.50
C PHE A 40 9.56 0.96 13.34
N PRO A 41 9.46 -0.26 13.89
CA PRO A 41 10.56 -0.89 14.60
C PRO A 41 11.73 -1.15 13.65
N THR A 42 12.94 -1.13 14.19
CA THR A 42 14.11 -1.64 13.47
C THR A 42 13.96 -3.16 13.30
N VAL A 43 14.00 -3.62 12.05
CA VAL A 43 13.95 -5.06 11.77
C VAL A 43 15.35 -5.62 11.91
N ASP A 44 15.74 -5.88 13.16
CA ASP A 44 16.99 -6.53 13.53
C ASP A 44 16.76 -8.01 13.94
N ARG A 45 17.81 -8.66 14.41
CA ARG A 45 17.76 -10.07 14.82
C ARG A 45 16.79 -10.30 15.98
N ASP A 46 16.79 -9.42 16.97
CA ASP A 46 15.97 -9.58 18.19
C ASP A 46 14.49 -9.37 17.87
N PHE A 47 14.20 -8.40 17.02
CA PHE A 47 12.85 -8.20 16.48
C PHE A 47 12.34 -9.45 15.74
N LEU A 48 13.16 -10.05 14.88
CA LEU A 48 12.76 -11.25 14.12
C LEU A 48 12.51 -12.45 15.03
N ILE A 49 13.38 -12.67 16.04
CA ILE A 49 13.20 -13.74 17.04
C ILE A 49 11.87 -13.54 17.77
N HIS A 50 11.64 -12.35 18.31
CA HIS A 50 10.40 -12.05 19.05
C HIS A 50 9.15 -12.25 18.19
N ARG A 51 9.17 -11.74 16.95
CA ARG A 51 8.05 -11.93 16.00
C ARG A 51 7.80 -13.42 15.72
N ASP A 52 8.85 -14.20 15.50
CA ASP A 52 8.73 -15.62 15.19
C ASP A 52 8.21 -16.42 16.41
N GLU A 53 8.60 -16.05 17.63
CA GLU A 53 8.06 -16.62 18.88
C GLU A 53 6.55 -16.37 19.01
N LEU A 54 6.09 -15.14 18.75
CA LEU A 54 4.66 -14.80 18.78
C LEU A 54 3.87 -15.59 17.72
N ILE A 55 4.40 -15.69 16.50
CA ILE A 55 3.79 -16.49 15.42
C ILE A 55 3.70 -17.97 15.83
N ALA A 56 4.77 -18.55 16.37
CA ALA A 56 4.81 -19.95 16.81
C ALA A 56 3.84 -20.23 17.96
N ALA A 57 3.63 -19.24 18.84
CA ALA A 57 2.66 -19.32 19.93
C ALA A 57 1.21 -19.12 19.45
N GLY A 58 1.00 -18.63 18.21
CA GLY A 58 -0.32 -18.24 17.71
C GLY A 58 -0.87 -16.97 18.38
N ASP A 59 -0.01 -16.17 19.00
CA ASP A 59 -0.40 -14.90 19.65
C ASP A 59 -0.52 -13.79 18.63
N PHE A 60 -1.52 -13.91 17.78
CA PHE A 60 -1.80 -12.92 16.74
C PHE A 60 -2.51 -11.66 17.24
N ASP A 61 -2.91 -11.60 18.51
CA ASP A 61 -3.52 -10.42 19.13
C ASP A 61 -2.48 -9.41 19.63
N ASP A 62 -1.21 -9.79 19.70
CA ASP A 62 -0.12 -8.90 20.07
C ASP A 62 -0.15 -7.58 19.27
N PRO A 63 0.10 -6.42 19.91
CA PRO A 63 0.16 -5.12 19.22
C PRO A 63 1.11 -5.05 18.04
N LEU A 64 2.16 -5.87 18.01
CA LEU A 64 3.10 -5.98 16.89
C LEU A 64 2.38 -6.27 15.56
N PHE A 65 1.31 -7.04 15.61
CA PHE A 65 0.55 -7.45 14.42
C PHE A 65 -0.67 -6.58 14.12
N ALA A 66 -0.84 -5.44 14.81
CA ALA A 66 -2.02 -4.58 14.63
C ALA A 66 -2.22 -4.12 13.17
N LEU A 67 -1.14 -3.70 12.49
CA LEU A 67 -1.20 -3.30 11.07
C LEU A 67 -1.57 -4.46 10.14
N ALA A 68 -1.05 -5.66 10.42
CA ALA A 68 -1.36 -6.85 9.62
C ALA A 68 -2.82 -7.27 9.78
N ARG A 69 -3.37 -7.25 11.00
CA ARG A 69 -4.78 -7.54 11.25
C ARG A 69 -5.70 -6.52 10.59
N GLN A 70 -5.36 -5.22 10.68
CA GLN A 70 -6.13 -4.15 10.05
C GLN A 70 -6.15 -4.34 8.52
N PHE A 71 -4.98 -4.64 7.93
CA PHE A 71 -4.88 -4.90 6.48
C PHE A 71 -5.71 -6.11 6.05
N ALA A 72 -5.59 -7.23 6.78
CA ALA A 72 -6.31 -8.46 6.48
C ALA A 72 -7.85 -8.31 6.59
N ALA A 73 -8.33 -7.44 7.49
CA ALA A 73 -9.75 -7.20 7.72
C ALA A 73 -10.40 -6.21 6.73
N ALA A 74 -9.62 -5.47 5.94
CA ALA A 74 -10.13 -4.49 5.00
C ALA A 74 -10.95 -5.14 3.85
N ASP A 75 -12.00 -4.44 3.38
CA ASP A 75 -12.78 -4.87 2.20
C ASP A 75 -12.20 -4.32 0.89
N VAL A 76 -11.66 -3.09 0.96
CA VAL A 76 -10.98 -2.36 -0.13
C VAL A 76 -9.73 -1.73 0.43
N ILE A 77 -8.65 -1.73 -0.36
CA ILE A 77 -7.38 -1.12 0.01
C ILE A 77 -7.07 -0.01 -0.99
N VAL A 78 -6.72 1.16 -0.47
CA VAL A 78 -6.25 2.31 -1.25
C VAL A 78 -4.84 2.65 -0.77
N VAL A 79 -3.86 2.56 -1.67
CA VAL A 79 -2.46 2.91 -1.40
C VAL A 79 -2.11 4.18 -2.15
N ALA A 80 -1.81 5.26 -1.45
CA ALA A 80 -1.30 6.50 -2.03
C ALA A 80 0.20 6.62 -1.77
N ALA A 81 1.00 6.44 -2.81
CA ALA A 81 2.45 6.45 -2.72
C ALA A 81 3.07 7.32 -3.82
N PRO A 82 3.64 8.50 -3.49
CA PRO A 82 4.39 9.28 -4.45
C PRO A 82 5.53 8.48 -5.06
N TYR A 83 5.84 8.76 -6.34
CA TYR A 83 6.94 8.09 -7.02
C TYR A 83 8.27 8.72 -6.63
N TYR A 84 9.13 7.97 -5.96
CA TYR A 84 10.47 8.36 -5.53
C TYR A 84 11.50 7.35 -6.02
N ASP A 85 12.54 7.83 -6.71
CA ASP A 85 13.72 7.04 -7.06
C ASP A 85 13.39 5.69 -7.73
N LEU A 86 12.57 5.73 -8.76
CA LEU A 86 12.02 4.58 -9.50
C LEU A 86 11.00 3.72 -8.75
N SER A 87 10.65 4.05 -7.51
CA SER A 87 9.78 3.24 -6.67
C SER A 87 8.81 4.11 -5.85
N PHE A 88 8.51 3.71 -4.63
CA PHE A 88 7.68 4.36 -3.64
C PHE A 88 8.51 4.72 -2.40
N PRO A 89 7.99 5.58 -1.50
CA PRO A 89 8.71 5.94 -0.26
C PRO A 89 9.08 4.71 0.58
N ALA A 90 10.26 4.76 1.23
CA ALA A 90 10.75 3.70 2.11
C ALA A 90 9.75 3.31 3.23
N SER A 91 8.94 4.27 3.71
CA SER A 91 7.90 4.01 4.70
C SER A 91 6.84 3.02 4.20
N LEU A 92 6.51 3.02 2.90
CA LEU A 92 5.61 2.00 2.35
C LEU A 92 6.27 0.62 2.33
N LYS A 93 7.59 0.53 2.05
CA LYS A 93 8.29 -0.75 2.12
C LYS A 93 8.28 -1.31 3.55
N GLN A 94 8.56 -0.45 4.54
CA GLN A 94 8.48 -0.84 5.96
C GLN A 94 7.07 -1.30 6.34
N TYR A 95 6.03 -0.58 5.92
CA TYR A 95 4.65 -1.00 6.15
C TYR A 95 4.36 -2.38 5.55
N LEU A 96 4.76 -2.62 4.29
CA LEU A 96 4.57 -3.91 3.62
C LEU A 96 5.30 -5.05 4.34
N GLU A 97 6.48 -4.79 4.92
CA GLU A 97 7.20 -5.78 5.75
C GLU A 97 6.47 -6.08 7.06
N GLN A 98 5.81 -5.08 7.67
CA GLN A 98 5.04 -5.28 8.90
C GLN A 98 3.75 -6.07 8.68
N ILE A 99 3.11 -5.90 7.51
CA ILE A 99 1.85 -6.61 7.23
C ILE A 99 2.05 -8.01 6.64
N ASN A 100 3.25 -8.35 6.16
CA ASN A 100 3.56 -9.69 5.65
C ASN A 100 3.79 -10.67 6.81
N VAL A 101 2.68 -11.15 7.40
CA VAL A 101 2.69 -12.05 8.55
C VAL A 101 2.00 -13.36 8.21
N VAL A 102 2.77 -14.45 8.33
CA VAL A 102 2.24 -15.83 8.18
C VAL A 102 1.22 -16.09 9.29
N GLY A 103 0.02 -16.54 8.90
CA GLY A 103 -1.09 -16.77 9.82
C GLY A 103 -2.06 -15.60 9.93
N ILE A 104 -1.73 -14.39 9.40
CA ILE A 104 -2.62 -13.22 9.41
C ILE A 104 -3.00 -12.80 7.99
N THR A 105 -2.03 -12.48 7.13
CA THR A 105 -2.31 -12.01 5.76
C THR A 105 -2.25 -13.13 4.73
N PHE A 106 -1.47 -14.15 5.01
CA PHE A 106 -1.39 -15.38 4.22
C PHE A 106 -0.81 -16.52 5.06
N HIS A 107 -0.87 -17.75 4.56
CA HIS A 107 -0.09 -18.88 5.05
C HIS A 107 0.50 -19.67 3.89
N TYR A 108 1.38 -20.62 4.16
CA TYR A 108 1.87 -21.53 3.13
C TYR A 108 1.10 -22.86 3.19
N SER A 109 0.74 -23.39 2.01
CA SER A 109 0.26 -24.77 1.87
C SER A 109 1.40 -25.78 2.07
N ASP A 110 1.09 -27.06 2.16
CA ASP A 110 2.09 -28.14 2.25
C ASP A 110 3.06 -28.17 1.05
N ALA A 111 2.62 -27.61 -0.10
CA ALA A 111 3.45 -27.44 -1.30
C ALA A 111 4.28 -26.15 -1.29
N GLY A 112 4.30 -25.36 -0.20
CA GLY A 112 5.02 -24.10 -0.11
C GLY A 112 4.40 -22.95 -0.90
N ILE A 113 3.15 -23.07 -1.33
CA ILE A 113 2.44 -22.04 -2.11
C ILE A 113 1.69 -21.12 -1.14
N PRO A 114 1.81 -19.77 -1.28
CA PRO A 114 1.04 -18.83 -0.49
C PRO A 114 -0.46 -19.00 -0.68
N VAL A 115 -1.19 -19.09 0.43
CA VAL A 115 -2.65 -19.12 0.50
C VAL A 115 -3.11 -17.86 1.21
N PRO A 116 -3.90 -17.00 0.54
CA PRO A 116 -4.29 -15.70 1.10
C PRO A 116 -5.29 -15.83 2.25
N LEU A 117 -5.17 -14.93 3.22
CA LEU A 117 -6.09 -14.79 4.34
C LEU A 117 -6.77 -13.40 4.36
N CYS A 118 -6.39 -12.48 3.46
CA CYS A 118 -6.97 -11.16 3.38
C CYS A 118 -8.38 -11.17 2.81
N LYS A 119 -9.23 -10.30 3.36
CA LYS A 119 -10.64 -10.17 2.97
C LYS A 119 -10.82 -9.33 1.71
N ALA A 120 -9.95 -8.32 1.48
CA ALA A 120 -10.04 -7.38 0.38
C ALA A 120 -10.12 -8.07 -0.98
N LYS A 121 -10.95 -7.51 -1.89
CA LYS A 121 -11.08 -7.97 -3.27
C LYS A 121 -10.57 -6.95 -4.28
N LYS A 122 -10.38 -5.70 -3.85
CA LYS A 122 -9.93 -4.58 -4.69
C LYS A 122 -8.80 -3.83 -4.00
N LEU A 123 -7.76 -3.51 -4.77
CA LEU A 123 -6.69 -2.60 -4.36
C LEU A 123 -6.51 -1.52 -5.42
N TYR A 124 -6.51 -0.26 -4.98
CA TYR A 124 -6.13 0.88 -5.78
C TYR A 124 -4.72 1.32 -5.39
N TYR A 125 -3.84 1.46 -6.38
CA TYR A 125 -2.53 2.05 -6.19
C TYR A 125 -2.47 3.39 -6.90
N ILE A 126 -2.22 4.46 -6.14
CA ILE A 126 -2.24 5.83 -6.63
C ILE A 126 -0.84 6.40 -6.52
N THR A 127 -0.34 6.95 -7.63
CA THR A 127 0.99 7.55 -7.67
C THR A 127 1.06 8.77 -8.56
N THR A 128 1.96 9.69 -8.26
CA THR A 128 2.30 10.81 -9.12
C THR A 128 3.80 10.97 -9.23
N ALA A 129 4.28 11.36 -10.42
CA ALA A 129 5.70 11.55 -10.69
C ALA A 129 5.97 12.87 -11.42
N GLY A 130 7.12 13.48 -11.11
CA GLY A 130 7.59 14.67 -11.78
C GLY A 130 8.02 14.41 -13.23
N GLY A 131 8.70 13.30 -13.48
CA GLY A 131 9.14 12.88 -14.80
C GLY A 131 8.15 11.96 -15.53
N ASN A 132 8.46 11.63 -16.81
CA ASN A 132 7.67 10.70 -17.62
C ASN A 132 8.19 9.25 -17.56
N TYR A 133 9.44 9.05 -17.13
CA TYR A 133 10.00 7.71 -16.98
C TYR A 133 9.59 7.12 -15.64
N VAL A 134 8.54 6.32 -15.68
CA VAL A 134 7.92 5.71 -14.50
C VAL A 134 7.64 4.24 -14.82
N PRO A 135 8.69 3.38 -14.82
CA PRO A 135 8.50 1.95 -14.99
C PRO A 135 7.66 1.38 -13.86
N ASP A 136 6.66 0.56 -14.22
CA ASP A 136 5.70 0.03 -13.25
C ASP A 136 6.33 -1.07 -12.37
N GLU A 137 7.40 -1.74 -12.83
CA GLU A 137 8.00 -2.93 -12.21
C GLU A 137 8.49 -2.69 -10.78
N PHE A 138 9.04 -1.49 -10.51
CA PHE A 138 9.71 -1.20 -9.23
C PHE A 138 8.79 -0.54 -8.19
N GLY A 139 7.62 -0.08 -8.61
CA GLY A 139 6.62 0.56 -7.74
C GLY A 139 5.31 -0.21 -7.73
N PHE A 140 4.42 0.12 -8.64
CA PHE A 140 3.12 -0.52 -8.78
C PHE A 140 3.24 -2.04 -8.95
N GLY A 141 4.14 -2.52 -9.81
CA GLY A 141 4.33 -3.94 -10.09
C GLY A 141 4.71 -4.75 -8.86
N TYR A 142 5.54 -4.18 -7.97
CA TYR A 142 5.87 -4.81 -6.70
C TYR A 142 4.63 -4.97 -5.79
N VAL A 143 3.84 -3.90 -5.63
CA VAL A 143 2.63 -3.95 -4.80
C VAL A 143 1.59 -4.89 -5.40
N LYS A 144 1.44 -4.88 -6.73
CA LYS A 144 0.56 -5.79 -7.45
C LYS A 144 0.98 -7.25 -7.26
N ALA A 145 2.27 -7.56 -7.33
CA ALA A 145 2.79 -8.91 -7.11
C ALA A 145 2.45 -9.44 -5.69
N LEU A 146 2.59 -8.59 -4.66
CA LEU A 146 2.16 -8.95 -3.30
C LEU A 146 0.64 -9.13 -3.21
N ALA A 147 -0.13 -8.22 -3.80
CA ALA A 147 -1.59 -8.26 -3.80
C ALA A 147 -2.11 -9.57 -4.41
N GLU A 148 -1.60 -9.93 -5.58
CA GLU A 148 -2.04 -11.14 -6.30
C GLU A 148 -1.47 -12.42 -5.70
N GLY A 149 -0.19 -12.40 -5.29
CA GLY A 149 0.55 -13.58 -4.84
C GLY A 149 0.31 -13.95 -3.39
N TYR A 150 0.25 -12.96 -2.49
CA TYR A 150 0.12 -13.21 -1.05
C TYR A 150 -1.26 -12.89 -0.50
N TYR A 151 -1.87 -11.76 -0.93
CA TYR A 151 -3.13 -11.29 -0.34
C TYR A 151 -4.37 -11.79 -1.07
N GLY A 152 -4.21 -12.39 -2.26
CA GLY A 152 -5.33 -12.93 -3.05
C GLY A 152 -6.21 -11.86 -3.68
N ILE A 153 -5.71 -10.64 -3.81
CA ILE A 153 -6.43 -9.51 -4.41
C ILE A 153 -6.12 -9.49 -5.90
N LYS A 154 -7.06 -9.90 -6.74
CA LYS A 154 -6.89 -10.00 -8.20
C LYS A 154 -7.24 -8.70 -8.94
N ASP A 155 -8.13 -7.90 -8.36
CA ASP A 155 -8.52 -6.62 -8.93
C ASP A 155 -7.61 -5.52 -8.38
N VAL A 156 -6.53 -5.22 -9.12
CA VAL A 156 -5.52 -4.23 -8.73
C VAL A 156 -5.46 -3.15 -9.81
N GLU A 157 -5.84 -1.93 -9.43
CA GLU A 157 -5.95 -0.79 -10.33
C GLU A 157 -4.88 0.25 -10.06
N LEU A 158 -4.26 0.75 -11.14
CA LEU A 158 -3.28 1.83 -11.11
C LEU A 158 -3.92 3.15 -11.53
N ILE A 159 -3.84 4.15 -10.66
CA ILE A 159 -4.18 5.54 -10.96
C ILE A 159 -2.88 6.35 -10.90
N LYS A 160 -2.46 6.91 -12.05
CA LYS A 160 -1.20 7.68 -12.11
C LYS A 160 -1.31 8.97 -12.89
N ALA A 161 -0.56 9.99 -12.43
CA ALA A 161 -0.29 11.22 -13.16
C ALA A 161 1.24 11.44 -13.22
N VAL A 162 1.79 11.61 -14.41
CA VAL A 162 3.23 11.70 -14.66
C VAL A 162 3.58 12.98 -15.43
N GLY A 163 4.86 13.36 -15.43
CA GLY A 163 5.33 14.56 -16.14
C GLY A 163 5.03 15.88 -15.44
N LEU A 164 4.73 15.83 -14.15
CA LEU A 164 4.21 16.98 -13.37
C LEU A 164 5.26 18.06 -13.06
N ASP A 165 6.55 17.77 -13.23
CA ASP A 165 7.65 18.72 -12.99
C ASP A 165 8.43 19.04 -14.28
N ILE A 166 7.90 18.64 -15.45
CA ILE A 166 8.49 18.97 -16.74
C ILE A 166 8.22 20.45 -17.05
N MET A 167 9.26 21.16 -17.50
CA MET A 167 9.14 22.56 -17.84
C MET A 167 8.05 22.80 -18.89
N GLY A 168 7.09 23.68 -18.60
CA GLY A 168 5.97 23.99 -19.49
C GLY A 168 4.81 22.99 -19.44
N ALA A 169 4.84 22.00 -18.55
CA ALA A 169 3.73 21.06 -18.39
C ALA A 169 2.46 21.78 -17.88
N ASP A 170 1.33 21.44 -18.46
CA ASP A 170 0.00 21.80 -17.92
C ASP A 170 -0.34 20.85 -16.77
N VAL A 171 0.21 21.15 -15.59
CA VAL A 171 0.04 20.31 -14.39
C VAL A 171 -1.43 20.10 -14.03
N GLU A 172 -2.25 21.17 -14.11
CA GLU A 172 -3.67 21.04 -13.78
C GLU A 172 -4.44 20.24 -14.82
N GLY A 173 -4.10 20.35 -16.10
CA GLY A 173 -4.65 19.51 -17.16
C GLY A 173 -4.36 18.04 -16.94
N ILE A 174 -3.08 17.69 -16.64
CA ILE A 174 -2.65 16.32 -16.35
C ILE A 174 -3.39 15.76 -15.11
N MET A 175 -3.51 16.56 -14.05
CA MET A 175 -4.21 16.13 -12.82
C MET A 175 -5.70 15.91 -13.09
N LYS A 176 -6.37 16.81 -13.82
CA LYS A 176 -7.79 16.66 -14.19
C LYS A 176 -8.04 15.43 -15.05
N GLU A 177 -7.13 15.12 -15.99
CA GLU A 177 -7.22 13.88 -16.79
C GLU A 177 -7.14 12.64 -15.91
N ALA A 178 -6.20 12.62 -14.95
CA ALA A 178 -6.09 11.51 -13.99
C ALA A 178 -7.33 11.39 -13.09
N GLU A 179 -7.89 12.52 -12.60
CA GLU A 179 -9.12 12.57 -11.83
C GLU A 179 -10.34 12.09 -12.63
N GLY A 180 -10.36 12.33 -13.93
CA GLY A 180 -11.42 11.87 -14.83
C GLY A 180 -11.46 10.35 -15.05
N ARG A 181 -10.38 9.66 -14.72
CA ARG A 181 -10.29 8.19 -14.79
C ARG A 181 -10.73 7.49 -13.49
N ILE A 182 -10.88 8.24 -12.42
CA ILE A 182 -11.44 7.81 -11.13
C ILE A 182 -12.98 7.81 -11.21
#